data_25ecfb05ce48c5eca0d5f413004e5602
#
_entry.id   25ecfb05ce48c5eca0d5f413004e5602
#
_cell.length_a   1.000
_cell.length_b   1.000
_cell.length_c   1.000
_cell.angle_alpha   90.00
_cell.angle_beta   90.00
_cell.angle_gamma   90.00
#
_symmetry.space_group_name_H-M   'P 1'
#
loop_
_entity.id
_entity.type
_entity.pdbx_description
1 polymer ?
#
loop_
_entity_poly.entity_id
_entity_poly.type
_entity_poly.pdbx_seq_one_letter_code
_entity_poly.pdbx_strand_id
1 'polypeptide(L)'
;MCGLLTKKEAVVIGKVKIDLHRKDREFETTYALDNAEGVKTLLSDYPKFVSRKRLGEYEAAEVLLDLHNAIELAYLTDRQREAIRLVYFEDLTQVEAGKRMGIGQDAVFKHIDAAADKIADIYYYWAGHGEGYSMGGRING
;
A
#
# COMPACT_ATOMS: atom_id res chain seq x y z
N MET A 1 -7.46 11.83 -15.51
CA MET A 1 -7.19 12.14 -15.59
C MET A 1 -7.20 12.23 -15.77
N CYS A 2 -7.12 11.85 -15.56
CA CYS A 2 -6.93 11.99 -15.66
C CYS A 2 -6.75 11.77 -15.72
N GLY A 3 -6.70 11.29 -15.57
CA GLY A 3 -6.27 11.26 -15.49
C GLY A 3 -5.98 10.95 -15.53
N LEU A 4 -6.00 10.63 -15.20
CA LEU A 4 -5.47 10.56 -15.14
C LEU A 4 -5.20 10.29 -15.56
N LEU A 5 -5.04 9.88 -15.57
CA LEU A 5 -4.49 9.85 -15.82
C LEU A 5 -4.27 9.70 -16.57
N THR A 6 -4.18 9.52 -16.93
CA THR A 6 -3.76 9.45 -17.48
C THR A 6 -3.59 9.17 -18.07
N LYS A 7 -3.28 8.68 -17.92
CA LYS A 7 -2.93 8.46 -18.10
C LYS A 7 -3.15 8.26 -18.08
N LYS A 8 -3.72 8.08 -17.53
CA LYS A 8 -4.03 8.10 -17.10
C LYS A 8 -4.66 7.68 -16.95
N GLU A 9 -5.05 6.99 -16.37
CA GLU A 9 -5.65 6.93 -16.12
C GLU A 9 -6.29 5.92 -15.56
N ALA A 10 -6.79 5.57 -14.90
CA ALA A 10 -7.55 4.46 -14.63
C ALA A 10 -6.72 3.44 -13.95
N VAL A 11 -7.25 2.55 -13.26
CA VAL A 11 -6.52 1.52 -12.62
C VAL A 11 -5.90 0.66 -13.65
N VAL A 12 -4.66 0.37 -13.48
CA VAL A 12 -3.97 -0.41 -14.42
C VAL A 12 -3.49 -1.61 -13.69
N ILE A 13 -3.48 -2.76 -14.30
CA ILE A 13 -3.00 -3.94 -13.69
C ILE A 13 -1.62 -3.72 -13.16
N GLY A 14 -1.40 -4.01 -11.91
CA GLY A 14 -0.12 -3.82 -11.29
C GLY A 14 0.17 -2.40 -10.87
N LYS A 15 -0.67 -1.47 -11.20
CA LYS A 15 -0.45 -0.10 -10.84
C LYS A 15 -1.75 0.53 -10.46
N VAL A 16 -1.69 1.44 -9.52
CA VAL A 16 -2.85 2.19 -9.16
C VAL A 16 -2.68 3.55 -9.79
N LYS A 17 -3.67 3.96 -10.53
CA LYS A 17 -3.57 5.23 -11.17
C LYS A 17 -3.98 6.28 -10.17
N ILE A 18 -3.01 7.02 -9.69
CA ILE A 18 -3.27 8.02 -8.70
C ILE A 18 -3.20 9.35 -9.39
N ASP A 19 -4.28 9.80 -9.93
CA ASP A 19 -4.26 11.01 -10.70
C ASP A 19 -4.50 12.22 -9.84
N LEU A 20 -3.57 12.50 -8.94
CA LEU A 20 -3.70 13.64 -8.06
C LEU A 20 -3.61 14.92 -8.86
N HIS A 21 -2.69 14.97 -9.78
CA HIS A 21 -2.53 16.15 -10.60
C HIS A 21 -1.55 15.71 -11.63
N ARG A 22 -1.39 16.42 -12.66
CA ARG A 22 -0.49 16.03 -13.68
C ARG A 22 0.89 15.80 -13.16
N LYS A 23 1.36 16.65 -12.31
CA LYS A 23 2.71 16.49 -11.80
C LYS A 23 2.82 15.29 -10.89
N ASP A 24 1.72 14.72 -10.48
CA ASP A 24 1.75 13.60 -9.57
C ASP A 24 1.76 12.28 -10.31
N ARG A 25 1.86 12.29 -11.61
CA ARG A 25 1.91 11.04 -12.32
C ARG A 25 3.08 10.21 -11.93
N GLU A 26 4.09 10.83 -11.33
CA GLU A 26 5.23 10.07 -10.89
C GLU A 26 4.80 8.99 -9.93
N PHE A 27 3.75 9.24 -9.17
CA PHE A 27 3.29 8.23 -8.21
C PHE A 27 2.76 7.01 -8.96
N GLU A 28 2.08 7.24 -10.06
CA GLU A 28 1.55 6.13 -10.82
C GLU A 28 2.64 5.22 -11.30
N THR A 29 3.75 5.80 -11.76
CA THR A 29 4.81 4.99 -12.31
C THR A 29 5.65 4.36 -11.23
N THR A 30 5.54 4.85 -10.00
CA THR A 30 6.36 4.35 -8.93
C THR A 30 5.78 3.12 -8.26
N TYR A 31 4.46 2.99 -8.28
CA TYR A 31 3.84 1.93 -7.50
C TYR A 31 3.24 0.84 -8.38
N ALA A 32 3.94 -0.25 -8.49
CA ALA A 32 3.40 -1.43 -9.12
C ALA A 32 2.88 -2.28 -7.97
N LEU A 33 1.64 -2.10 -7.63
CA LEU A 33 1.10 -2.69 -6.41
C LEU A 33 0.75 -4.17 -6.50
N ASP A 34 1.00 -4.79 -7.64
CA ASP A 34 0.77 -6.21 -7.77
C ASP A 34 2.01 -7.00 -7.36
N ASN A 35 3.02 -6.35 -6.80
CA ASN A 35 4.16 -7.07 -6.27
C ASN A 35 4.63 -6.41 -4.99
N ALA A 36 5.41 -7.15 -4.22
CA ALA A 36 5.81 -6.70 -2.90
C ALA A 36 6.65 -5.43 -2.92
N GLU A 37 7.49 -5.28 -3.93
CA GLU A 37 8.36 -4.11 -3.98
C GLU A 37 7.55 -2.83 -4.14
N GLY A 38 6.54 -2.87 -5.00
CA GLY A 38 5.68 -1.72 -5.18
C GLY A 38 4.91 -1.38 -3.92
N VAL A 39 4.44 -2.41 -3.21
CA VAL A 39 3.73 -2.19 -1.96
C VAL A 39 4.66 -1.57 -0.92
N LYS A 40 5.90 -2.05 -0.83
CA LYS A 40 6.85 -1.49 0.12
C LYS A 40 7.16 -0.04 -0.19
N THR A 41 7.24 0.30 -1.48
CA THR A 41 7.48 1.68 -1.88
C THR A 41 6.32 2.57 -1.46
N LEU A 42 5.10 2.10 -1.65
CA LEU A 42 3.93 2.85 -1.23
C LEU A 42 3.92 3.04 0.28
N LEU A 43 4.25 1.99 1.02
CA LEU A 43 4.30 2.08 2.47
C LEU A 43 5.36 3.08 2.92
N SER A 44 6.50 3.11 2.22
CA SER A 44 7.55 4.07 2.55
C SER A 44 7.10 5.50 2.33
N ASP A 45 6.19 5.71 1.41
CA ASP A 45 5.69 7.04 1.13
C ASP A 45 4.42 7.39 1.92
N TYR A 46 4.04 6.52 2.83
CA TYR A 46 2.85 6.73 3.64
C TYR A 46 2.79 8.14 4.26
N PRO A 47 3.86 8.67 4.85
CA PRO A 47 3.79 9.99 5.45
C PRO A 47 3.47 11.08 4.44
N LYS A 48 3.91 10.91 3.19
CA LYS A 48 3.62 11.89 2.16
C LYS A 48 2.12 11.95 1.88
N PHE A 49 1.48 10.79 1.84
CA PHE A 49 0.05 10.73 1.59
C PHE A 49 -0.73 11.29 2.77
N VAL A 50 -0.25 11.04 3.97
CA VAL A 50 -0.89 11.60 5.16
C VAL A 50 -0.85 13.12 5.10
N SER A 51 0.30 13.67 4.73
CA SER A 51 0.45 15.12 4.63
C SER A 51 -0.47 15.70 3.57
N ARG A 52 -0.56 15.04 2.43
CA ARG A 52 -1.41 15.51 1.36
C ARG A 52 -2.88 15.44 1.72
N LYS A 53 -3.25 14.39 2.43
CA LYS A 53 -4.62 14.25 2.90
C LYS A 53 -4.97 15.41 3.82
N ARG A 54 -4.04 15.80 4.68
CA ARG A 54 -4.29 16.91 5.60
C ARG A 54 -4.45 18.22 4.87
N LEU A 55 -3.86 18.33 3.69
CA LEU A 55 -4.00 19.51 2.87
C LEU A 55 -5.26 19.46 2.04
N GLY A 56 -6.08 18.44 2.22
CA GLY A 56 -7.35 18.35 1.52
C GLY A 56 -7.32 17.64 0.20
N GLU A 57 -6.23 16.94 -0.13
CA GLU A 57 -6.18 16.25 -1.40
C GLU A 57 -6.96 14.94 -1.30
N TYR A 58 -8.06 14.91 -2.00
CA TYR A 58 -8.96 13.78 -1.95
C TYR A 58 -8.35 12.47 -2.41
N GLU A 59 -7.57 12.55 -3.48
CA GLU A 59 -6.95 11.32 -4.01
C GLU A 59 -5.98 10.70 -3.01
N ALA A 60 -5.31 11.54 -2.22
CA ALA A 60 -4.41 11.01 -1.21
C ALA A 60 -5.20 10.26 -0.16
N ALA A 61 -6.36 10.76 0.20
CA ALA A 61 -7.21 10.09 1.17
C ALA A 61 -7.68 8.74 0.63
N GLU A 62 -7.96 8.68 -0.67
CA GLU A 62 -8.40 7.44 -1.26
C GLU A 62 -7.29 6.41 -1.28
N VAL A 63 -6.06 6.84 -1.59
CA VAL A 63 -4.92 5.94 -1.59
C VAL A 63 -4.73 5.34 -0.21
N LEU A 64 -4.83 6.16 0.83
CA LEU A 64 -4.67 5.67 2.18
C LEU A 64 -5.80 4.72 2.58
N LEU A 65 -7.00 5.02 2.16
CA LEU A 65 -8.13 4.16 2.49
C LEU A 65 -7.97 2.80 1.82
N ASP A 66 -7.57 2.80 0.56
CA ASP A 66 -7.36 1.54 -0.16
C ASP A 66 -6.25 0.74 0.49
N LEU A 67 -5.17 1.42 0.90
CA LEU A 67 -4.07 0.73 1.54
C LEU A 67 -4.51 0.08 2.84
N HIS A 68 -5.26 0.81 3.66
CA HIS A 68 -5.71 0.24 4.93
C HIS A 68 -6.69 -0.91 4.68
N ASN A 69 -7.55 -0.80 3.68
CA ASN A 69 -8.44 -1.88 3.34
C ASN A 69 -7.67 -3.11 2.86
N ALA A 70 -6.63 -2.89 2.06
CA ALA A 70 -5.82 -4.00 1.58
C ALA A 70 -5.12 -4.70 2.74
N ILE A 71 -4.63 -3.93 3.71
CA ILE A 71 -3.98 -4.52 4.88
C ILE A 71 -4.96 -5.38 5.65
N GLU A 72 -6.19 -4.89 5.83
CA GLU A 72 -7.18 -5.66 6.57
C GLU A 72 -7.56 -6.93 5.82
N LEU A 73 -7.72 -6.82 4.52
CA LEU A 73 -8.14 -7.98 3.73
C LEU A 73 -7.03 -8.98 3.52
N ALA A 74 -5.80 -8.58 3.73
CA ALA A 74 -4.67 -9.50 3.54
C ALA A 74 -4.54 -10.49 4.68
N TYR A 75 -5.26 -10.28 5.78
CA TYR A 75 -5.20 -11.18 6.92
C TYR A 75 -3.78 -11.44 7.38
N LEU A 76 -3.07 -10.37 7.66
CA LEU A 76 -1.71 -10.48 8.13
C LEU A 76 -1.67 -11.13 9.50
N THR A 77 -0.59 -11.87 9.77
CA THR A 77 -0.40 -12.39 11.11
C THR A 77 -0.12 -11.22 12.04
N ASP A 78 -0.24 -11.46 13.34
CA ASP A 78 0.02 -10.40 14.31
C ASP A 78 1.42 -9.85 14.17
N ARG A 79 2.40 -10.72 13.94
CA ARG A 79 3.79 -10.26 13.81
C ARG A 79 3.99 -9.48 12.52
N GLN A 80 3.36 -9.90 11.44
CA GLN A 80 3.46 -9.17 10.18
C GLN A 80 2.82 -7.79 10.31
N ARG A 81 1.67 -7.73 10.95
CA ARG A 81 0.98 -6.46 11.15
C ARG A 81 1.81 -5.55 12.04
N GLU A 82 2.40 -6.11 13.09
CA GLU A 82 3.20 -5.32 13.98
C GLU A 82 4.44 -4.76 13.29
N ALA A 83 5.09 -5.57 12.45
CA ALA A 83 6.27 -5.11 11.73
C ALA A 83 5.92 -3.95 10.79
N ILE A 84 4.82 -4.06 10.07
CA ILE A 84 4.39 -2.99 9.19
C ILE A 84 4.10 -1.73 10.00
N ARG A 85 3.40 -1.88 11.11
CA ARG A 85 3.04 -0.73 11.92
C ARG A 85 4.27 -0.02 12.47
N LEU A 86 5.21 -0.78 13.00
CA LEU A 86 6.37 -0.17 13.63
C LEU A 86 7.28 0.50 12.62
N VAL A 87 7.50 -0.14 11.49
CA VAL A 87 8.45 0.41 10.53
C VAL A 87 7.85 1.53 9.70
N TYR A 88 6.63 1.37 9.24
CA TYR A 88 6.08 2.32 8.30
C TYR A 88 5.15 3.36 8.93
N PHE A 89 4.42 2.99 9.96
CA PHE A 89 3.49 3.93 10.56
C PHE A 89 4.11 4.68 11.73
N GLU A 90 5.01 4.01 12.45
CA GLU A 90 5.70 4.65 13.56
C GLU A 90 7.11 5.09 13.21
N ASP A 91 7.49 4.86 11.97
CA ASP A 91 8.76 5.34 11.44
C ASP A 91 9.99 4.83 12.18
N LEU A 92 9.98 3.61 12.62
CA LEU A 92 11.13 3.00 13.25
C LEU A 92 11.98 2.30 12.20
N THR A 93 13.26 2.21 12.46
CA THR A 93 14.10 1.40 11.59
C THR A 93 13.78 -0.07 11.86
N GLN A 94 14.21 -0.93 10.97
CA GLN A 94 13.99 -2.36 11.17
C GLN A 94 14.70 -2.87 12.40
N VAL A 95 15.86 -2.31 12.72
CA VAL A 95 16.58 -2.69 13.93
C VAL A 95 15.78 -2.30 15.16
N GLU A 96 15.24 -1.09 15.17
CA GLU A 96 14.43 -0.64 16.30
C GLU A 96 13.14 -1.43 16.43
N ALA A 97 12.53 -1.73 15.31
CA ALA A 97 11.31 -2.53 15.33
C ALA A 97 11.62 -3.92 15.88
N GLY A 98 12.76 -4.48 15.48
CA GLY A 98 13.15 -5.79 15.97
C GLY A 98 13.31 -5.79 17.48
N LYS A 99 13.89 -4.72 18.02
CA LYS A 99 14.05 -4.63 19.47
C LYS A 99 12.70 -4.60 20.15
N ARG A 100 11.74 -3.86 19.58
CA ARG A 100 10.41 -3.79 20.16
C ARG A 100 9.71 -5.13 20.10
N MET A 101 9.94 -5.87 19.04
CA MET A 101 9.28 -7.16 18.84
C MET A 101 10.03 -8.32 19.47
N GLY A 102 11.24 -8.08 19.95
CA GLY A 102 12.05 -9.14 20.53
C GLY A 102 12.62 -10.09 19.50
N ILE A 103 12.89 -9.61 18.30
CA ILE A 103 13.44 -10.43 17.23
C ILE A 103 14.53 -9.65 16.50
N GLY A 104 15.25 -10.31 15.64
CA GLY A 104 16.33 -9.66 14.92
C GLY A 104 15.82 -8.91 13.70
N GLN A 105 16.67 -8.09 13.14
CA GLN A 105 16.31 -7.32 11.95
C GLN A 105 15.92 -8.22 10.80
N ASP A 106 16.62 -9.33 10.61
CA ASP A 106 16.29 -10.24 9.52
C ASP A 106 14.87 -10.76 9.62
N ALA A 107 14.45 -11.06 10.86
CA ALA A 107 13.09 -11.54 11.07
C ALA A 107 12.08 -10.45 10.77
N VAL A 108 12.39 -9.22 11.16
CA VAL A 108 11.50 -8.09 10.83
C VAL A 108 11.37 -7.97 9.31
N PHE A 109 12.49 -8.03 8.61
CA PHE A 109 12.47 -7.93 7.17
C PHE A 109 11.60 -9.03 6.55
N LYS A 110 11.72 -10.25 7.05
CA LYS A 110 10.92 -11.34 6.51
C LYS A 110 9.44 -11.15 6.76
N HIS A 111 9.08 -10.63 7.93
CA HIS A 111 7.68 -10.35 8.22
C HIS A 111 7.14 -9.27 7.29
N ILE A 112 7.94 -8.23 7.03
CA ILE A 112 7.52 -7.16 6.14
C ILE A 112 7.38 -7.69 4.72
N ASP A 113 8.33 -8.50 4.28
CA ASP A 113 8.31 -9.03 2.93
C ASP A 113 7.07 -9.92 2.72
N ALA A 114 6.79 -10.78 3.69
CA ALA A 114 5.62 -11.64 3.60
C ALA A 114 4.33 -10.81 3.65
N ALA A 115 4.30 -9.78 4.47
CA ALA A 115 3.13 -8.92 4.54
C ALA A 115 2.90 -8.19 3.22
N ALA A 116 3.99 -7.69 2.64
CA ALA A 116 3.89 -6.97 1.37
C ALA A 116 3.39 -7.88 0.26
N ASP A 117 3.81 -9.13 0.26
CA ASP A 117 3.31 -10.09 -0.73
C ASP A 117 1.81 -10.29 -0.58
N LYS A 118 1.33 -10.42 0.65
CA LYS A 118 -0.10 -10.62 0.88
C LYS A 118 -0.90 -9.40 0.46
N ILE A 119 -0.38 -8.21 0.74
CA ILE A 119 -1.05 -6.98 0.37
C ILE A 119 -1.07 -6.85 -1.16
N ALA A 120 0.04 -7.21 -1.80
CA ALA A 120 0.11 -7.15 -3.26
C ALA A 120 -0.92 -8.08 -3.89
N ASP A 121 -1.18 -9.22 -3.26
CA ASP A 121 -2.19 -10.14 -3.77
C ASP A 121 -3.57 -9.49 -3.76
N ILE A 122 -3.87 -8.68 -2.75
CA ILE A 122 -5.15 -8.00 -2.69
C ILE A 122 -5.26 -6.98 -3.82
N TYR A 123 -4.22 -6.21 -4.05
CA TYR A 123 -4.24 -5.22 -5.13
C TYR A 123 -4.34 -5.93 -6.48
N TYR A 124 -3.66 -7.04 -6.62
CA TYR A 124 -3.71 -7.78 -7.87
C TYR A 124 -5.14 -8.26 -8.12
N TYR A 125 -5.78 -8.78 -7.07
CA TYR A 125 -7.15 -9.22 -7.16
C TYR A 125 -8.08 -8.07 -7.59
N TRP A 126 -7.91 -6.92 -6.95
CA TRP A 126 -8.73 -5.77 -7.28
C TRP A 126 -8.53 -5.35 -8.74
N ALA A 127 -7.29 -5.33 -9.19
CA ALA A 127 -7.00 -4.94 -10.57
C ALA A 127 -7.67 -5.87 -11.55
N GLY A 128 -7.67 -7.16 -11.23
CA GLY A 128 -8.26 -8.13 -12.13
C GLY A 128 -9.78 -8.11 -12.12
N HIS A 129 -10.38 -7.48 -11.10
CA HIS A 129 -11.82 -7.45 -10.99
C HIS A 129 -12.37 -6.05 -11.10
N GLY A 130 -11.62 -5.13 -11.65
CA GLY A 130 -12.07 -3.77 -11.81
C GLY A 130 -12.21 -3.08 -10.48
N GLU A 131 -13.35 -2.54 -10.19
CA GLU A 131 -13.53 -1.84 -8.96
C GLU A 131 -13.88 -2.87 -7.95
N GLY A 132 -13.32 -3.99 -8.07
CA GLY A 132 -13.66 -5.06 -7.19
C GLY A 132 -13.41 -4.83 -5.72
N TYR A 133 -12.56 -3.89 -5.40
CA TYR A 133 -12.30 -3.73 -4.00
C TYR A 133 -13.55 -3.23 -3.29
N SER A 134 -14.50 -2.80 -4.00
CA SER A 134 -15.68 -2.36 -3.34
C SER A 134 -16.30 -3.56 -2.74
N MET A 135 -15.80 -4.71 -3.10
CA MET A 135 -16.34 -5.77 -2.63
C MET A 135 -15.54 -6.51 -1.90
N GLY A 136 -14.92 -5.89 -1.13
CA GLY A 136 -14.12 -6.61 -0.33
C GLY A 136 -14.73 -7.92 -0.06
N GLY A 137 -15.98 -7.88 -0.01
CA GLY A 137 -16.57 -9.11 0.31
C GLY A 137 -16.20 -10.19 -0.63
N ARG A 138 -15.89 -9.86 -1.77
CA ARG A 138 -15.69 -10.79 -2.61
C ARG A 138 -14.52 -11.46 -2.48
N ILE A 139 -13.73 -11.02 -1.69
CA ILE A 139 -12.51 -11.62 -1.58
C ILE A 139 -12.75 -12.98 -1.18
N ASN A 140 -13.78 -13.17 -0.49
CA ASN A 140 -13.94 -14.41 -0.02
C ASN A 140 -14.50 -15.18 -1.04
N GLY A 141 -14.80 -14.66 -1.91
CA GLY A 141 -15.49 -15.40 -2.96
C GLY A 141 -14.76 -16.39 -3.49
#